data_dafa5e7ef601f0b587612ebc84d80ebc
#
_entry.id   dafa5e7ef601f0b587612ebc84d80ebc
#
_cell.length_a   1.000
_cell.length_b   1.000
_cell.length_c   1.000
_cell.angle_alpha   90.00
_cell.angle_beta   90.00
_cell.angle_gamma   90.00
#
_symmetry.space_group_name_H-M   'P 1'
#
loop_
_entity.id
_entity.type
_entity.pdbx_description
1 polymer ?
#
loop_
_entity_poly.entity_id
_entity_poly.type
_entity_poly.pdbx_seq_one_letter_code
_entity_poly.pdbx_strand_id
1 'polypeptide(L)'
;MSTFILALLAGAMRVVTQSYIYSQEEYYYKLAQEAGEAGTAYANACLDSNGAEQSWGSVPGGIGPLRPETNCKGAVNPSYEKYVFDEGNKFRTTFEVGDLEASTRSTALSAATAQISSIGRVEITNGSGVVLKTYTAVVKKSVTWPADIDATRTVSGTYRTCAILSNNVWCWGNNDKYESNEYTMGQLGDGTTVSSNVPVKVRSVGDMRNGKIIDIFAAQFHSCVLTEFSSVRKIYCWGNNQFGQLGNGDFGDGKYSSVPVEVKPPTGALAADFAGNNISAIGGTGDVSCAIAAGKVYCWGSNTMGQLGYGSPGSPKSSATPVRINSGGYSRLPNNYSATKLSTGGSRSQTMCVITTEKRAYCWGQARFGQLGIGVPHYSGYGNATRVKDLEDVTDISQDGYTWSGSPDYVTHTCAIAAGRVYCWGGAGRGQAGSPGSGTPKKHIEPRLVGGLPGVALQVEVGIAHSCALMNDAGTKKVYCWGDNRLGQLGANRTDIQYSFTPQPVNVGPNGLPASERVVSLSAGANRGCAIMSDKRSYCWGLNDNGQIGDGTSGSENNRFSPTESLFLRPVQNRYIY
;
A
#
# COMPACT_ATOMS: atom_id res chain seq x y z
N MET A 1 19.25 -65.85 -53.91
CA MET A 1 19.88 -64.60 -53.45
C MET A 1 18.93 -63.40 -53.48
N SER A 2 18.06 -63.30 -54.48
CA SER A 2 17.17 -62.14 -54.67
C SER A 2 16.13 -61.94 -53.56
N THR A 3 15.52 -62.97 -53.06
CA THR A 3 14.47 -62.96 -52.01
C THR A 3 15.03 -62.60 -50.63
N PHE A 4 16.27 -62.95 -50.34
CA PHE A 4 16.94 -62.66 -49.08
C PHE A 4 17.35 -61.14 -48.95
N ILE A 5 17.76 -60.56 -50.06
CA ILE A 5 18.11 -59.13 -50.15
C ILE A 5 16.86 -58.28 -50.04
N LEU A 6 15.73 -58.66 -50.63
CA LEU A 6 14.45 -57.94 -50.47
C LEU A 6 13.93 -58.00 -49.03
N ALA A 7 14.06 -59.13 -48.32
CA ALA A 7 13.67 -59.25 -46.93
C ALA A 7 14.56 -58.40 -45.99
N LEU A 8 15.87 -58.32 -46.25
CA LEU A 8 16.78 -57.46 -45.51
C LEU A 8 16.51 -55.96 -45.75
N LEU A 9 16.21 -55.56 -46.97
CA LEU A 9 15.84 -54.20 -47.34
C LEU A 9 14.48 -53.82 -46.71
N ALA A 10 13.50 -54.71 -46.71
CA ALA A 10 12.21 -54.47 -46.03
C ALA A 10 12.35 -54.40 -44.50
N GLY A 11 13.24 -55.21 -43.91
CA GLY A 11 13.61 -55.10 -42.49
C GLY A 11 14.30 -53.78 -42.13
N ALA A 12 15.31 -53.41 -42.97
CA ALA A 12 15.99 -52.14 -42.77
C ALA A 12 15.06 -50.93 -42.99
N MET A 13 14.17 -50.94 -43.96
CA MET A 13 13.14 -49.93 -44.15
C MET A 13 12.19 -49.86 -42.95
N ARG A 14 11.76 -50.98 -42.39
CA ARG A 14 10.94 -50.97 -41.16
C ARG A 14 11.65 -50.34 -39.96
N VAL A 15 12.93 -50.65 -39.75
CA VAL A 15 13.74 -50.09 -38.65
C VAL A 15 13.93 -48.58 -38.85
N VAL A 16 14.24 -48.16 -40.05
CA VAL A 16 14.40 -46.72 -40.36
C VAL A 16 13.06 -45.99 -40.21
N THR A 17 11.98 -46.56 -40.70
CA THR A 17 10.64 -45.98 -40.55
C THR A 17 10.20 -45.90 -39.07
N GLN A 18 10.45 -46.97 -38.30
CA GLN A 18 10.18 -46.94 -36.86
C GLN A 18 11.04 -45.89 -36.12
N SER A 19 12.32 -45.84 -36.40
CA SER A 19 13.21 -44.81 -35.79
C SER A 19 12.79 -43.39 -36.16
N TYR A 20 12.34 -43.15 -37.38
CA TYR A 20 11.83 -41.86 -37.82
C TYR A 20 10.52 -41.50 -37.10
N ILE A 21 9.59 -42.44 -36.95
CA ILE A 21 8.33 -42.26 -36.21
C ILE A 21 8.62 -41.98 -34.75
N TYR A 22 9.54 -42.70 -34.09
CA TYR A 22 9.94 -42.48 -32.70
C TYR A 22 10.55 -41.09 -32.51
N SER A 23 11.41 -40.62 -33.41
CA SER A 23 12.01 -39.30 -33.32
C SER A 23 10.99 -38.17 -33.52
N GLN A 24 9.96 -38.38 -34.35
CA GLN A 24 8.86 -37.44 -34.51
C GLN A 24 7.93 -37.39 -33.29
N GLU A 25 7.62 -38.56 -32.71
CA GLU A 25 6.80 -38.65 -31.50
C GLU A 25 7.50 -37.98 -30.33
N GLU A 26 8.79 -38.21 -30.13
CA GLU A 26 9.60 -37.56 -29.11
C GLU A 26 9.63 -36.02 -29.30
N TYR A 27 9.78 -35.58 -30.54
CA TYR A 27 9.73 -34.17 -30.90
C TYR A 27 8.41 -33.50 -30.51
N TYR A 28 7.26 -34.13 -30.84
CA TYR A 28 5.95 -33.57 -30.49
C TYR A 28 5.65 -33.64 -29.00
N TYR A 29 6.12 -34.66 -28.28
CA TYR A 29 6.03 -34.68 -26.82
C TYR A 29 6.84 -33.56 -26.16
N LYS A 30 8.01 -33.27 -26.70
CA LYS A 30 8.84 -32.16 -26.24
C LYS A 30 8.15 -30.81 -26.47
N LEU A 31 7.56 -30.57 -27.62
CA LEU A 31 6.76 -29.38 -27.89
C LEU A 31 5.53 -29.29 -26.96
N ALA A 32 4.86 -30.39 -26.65
CA ALA A 32 3.77 -30.41 -25.70
C ALA A 32 4.25 -30.04 -24.27
N GLN A 33 5.44 -30.50 -23.89
CA GLN A 33 6.06 -30.13 -22.63
C GLN A 33 6.39 -28.63 -22.61
N GLU A 34 6.99 -28.08 -23.65
CA GLU A 34 7.29 -26.64 -23.77
C GLU A 34 6.01 -25.78 -23.69
N ALA A 35 4.92 -26.21 -24.32
CA ALA A 35 3.62 -25.56 -24.19
C ALA A 35 3.09 -25.61 -22.76
N GLY A 36 3.25 -26.76 -22.06
CA GLY A 36 2.90 -26.90 -20.64
C GLY A 36 3.75 -25.98 -19.74
N GLU A 37 5.03 -25.84 -20.02
CA GLU A 37 5.93 -24.90 -19.32
C GLU A 37 5.50 -23.44 -19.54
N ALA A 38 5.10 -23.08 -20.76
CA ALA A 38 4.53 -21.76 -21.05
C ALA A 38 3.26 -21.51 -20.22
N GLY A 39 2.39 -22.50 -20.06
CA GLY A 39 1.20 -22.41 -19.22
C GLY A 39 1.53 -22.21 -17.74
N THR A 40 2.52 -22.95 -17.19
CA THR A 40 2.96 -22.72 -15.81
C THR A 40 3.58 -21.34 -15.62
N ALA A 41 4.33 -20.84 -16.60
CA ALA A 41 4.91 -19.49 -16.57
C ALA A 41 3.83 -18.41 -16.63
N TYR A 42 2.81 -18.60 -17.45
CA TYR A 42 1.67 -17.69 -17.55
C TYR A 42 0.85 -17.65 -16.26
N ALA A 43 0.52 -18.81 -15.67
CA ALA A 43 -0.16 -18.88 -14.39
C ALA A 43 0.64 -18.20 -13.27
N ASN A 44 1.96 -18.39 -13.23
CA ASN A 44 2.83 -17.72 -12.27
C ASN A 44 2.83 -16.21 -12.46
N ALA A 45 2.87 -15.72 -13.70
CA ALA A 45 2.76 -14.29 -13.99
C ALA A 45 1.40 -13.72 -13.56
N CYS A 46 0.31 -14.45 -13.74
CA CYS A 46 -1.01 -14.06 -13.25
C CYS A 46 -1.08 -14.06 -11.72
N LEU A 47 -0.48 -15.03 -11.04
CA LEU A 47 -0.33 -15.03 -9.59
C LEU A 47 0.49 -13.83 -9.10
N ASP A 48 1.62 -13.55 -9.74
CA ASP A 48 2.45 -12.40 -9.41
C ASP A 48 1.72 -11.06 -9.61
N SER A 49 0.90 -10.94 -10.66
CA SER A 49 0.11 -9.73 -10.94
C SER A 49 -1.06 -9.54 -9.99
N ASN A 50 -1.65 -10.62 -9.49
CA ASN A 50 -2.79 -10.62 -8.57
C ASN A 50 -2.38 -10.88 -7.11
N GLY A 51 -1.10 -10.71 -6.80
CA GLY A 51 -0.59 -10.85 -5.46
C GLY A 51 -0.66 -12.29 -4.92
N ALA A 52 -0.34 -13.29 -5.74
CA ALA A 52 -0.38 -14.72 -5.48
C ALA A 52 -1.79 -15.36 -5.32
N GLU A 53 -2.87 -14.61 -5.62
CA GLU A 53 -4.22 -15.18 -5.66
C GLU A 53 -4.56 -15.77 -7.03
N GLN A 54 -5.16 -16.95 -7.00
CA GLN A 54 -5.75 -17.53 -8.19
C GLN A 54 -6.98 -16.69 -8.59
N SER A 55 -6.99 -16.17 -9.81
CA SER A 55 -8.09 -15.36 -10.36
C SER A 55 -8.82 -16.05 -11.51
N TRP A 56 -8.50 -17.31 -11.80
CA TRP A 56 -9.07 -18.13 -12.88
C TRP A 56 -9.68 -19.43 -12.34
N GLY A 57 -10.33 -20.19 -13.20
CA GLY A 57 -10.94 -21.49 -12.83
C GLY A 57 -12.22 -21.35 -12.01
N SER A 58 -12.36 -22.17 -10.98
CA SER A 58 -13.56 -22.25 -10.15
C SER A 58 -13.63 -21.24 -9.00
N VAL A 59 -12.63 -20.39 -8.84
CA VAL A 59 -12.63 -19.37 -7.76
C VAL A 59 -13.66 -18.27 -8.02
N PRO A 60 -14.16 -17.55 -6.98
CA PRO A 60 -15.07 -16.43 -7.15
C PRO A 60 -14.50 -15.36 -8.10
N GLY A 61 -15.22 -15.08 -9.18
CA GLY A 61 -14.80 -14.13 -10.23
C GLY A 61 -13.90 -14.72 -11.31
N GLY A 62 -13.46 -15.98 -11.20
CA GLY A 62 -12.84 -16.74 -12.29
C GLY A 62 -13.89 -17.14 -13.32
N ILE A 63 -13.52 -17.11 -14.61
CA ILE A 63 -14.45 -17.42 -15.73
C ILE A 63 -14.14 -18.78 -16.35
N GLY A 64 -12.87 -19.24 -16.27
CA GLY A 64 -12.43 -20.50 -16.82
C GLY A 64 -10.93 -20.74 -16.63
N PRO A 65 -10.40 -21.86 -17.13
CA PRO A 65 -8.99 -22.17 -17.05
C PRO A 65 -8.15 -21.15 -17.86
N LEU A 66 -6.88 -21.00 -17.49
CA LEU A 66 -5.95 -20.19 -18.30
C LEU A 66 -5.57 -20.95 -19.57
N ARG A 67 -5.61 -20.21 -20.68
CA ARG A 67 -5.20 -20.63 -22.01
C ARG A 67 -4.45 -19.48 -22.68
N PRO A 68 -3.74 -19.70 -23.79
CA PRO A 68 -3.04 -18.61 -24.48
C PRO A 68 -3.94 -17.41 -24.83
N GLU A 69 -5.20 -17.68 -25.22
CA GLU A 69 -6.18 -16.67 -25.59
C GLU A 69 -6.96 -16.05 -24.42
N THR A 70 -6.65 -16.42 -23.17
CA THR A 70 -7.40 -15.91 -22.01
C THR A 70 -6.60 -14.86 -21.22
N ASN A 71 -7.31 -13.96 -20.54
CA ASN A 71 -6.71 -13.11 -19.52
C ASN A 71 -6.52 -13.88 -18.19
N CYS A 72 -5.96 -13.26 -17.19
CA CYS A 72 -5.71 -13.88 -15.88
C CYS A 72 -6.97 -14.33 -15.11
N LYS A 73 -8.18 -13.99 -15.57
CA LYS A 73 -9.46 -14.52 -15.03
C LYS A 73 -9.99 -15.74 -15.81
N GLY A 74 -9.29 -16.14 -16.87
CA GLY A 74 -9.74 -17.21 -17.77
C GLY A 74 -10.77 -16.73 -18.81
N ALA A 75 -11.03 -15.41 -18.91
CA ALA A 75 -11.92 -14.87 -19.94
C ALA A 75 -11.17 -14.75 -21.27
N VAL A 76 -11.81 -15.18 -22.37
CA VAL A 76 -11.25 -15.05 -23.72
C VAL A 76 -11.04 -13.57 -24.06
N ASN A 77 -9.83 -13.23 -24.48
CA ASN A 77 -9.47 -11.92 -24.97
C ASN A 77 -9.18 -11.99 -26.49
N PRO A 78 -9.97 -11.35 -27.34
CA PRO A 78 -9.80 -11.44 -28.79
C PRO A 78 -8.49 -10.85 -29.30
N SER A 79 -7.77 -10.09 -28.46
CA SER A 79 -6.46 -9.55 -28.80
C SER A 79 -5.30 -10.53 -28.50
N TYR A 80 -5.58 -11.69 -27.91
CA TYR A 80 -4.57 -12.68 -27.58
C TYR A 80 -4.58 -13.82 -28.61
N GLU A 81 -3.41 -14.38 -28.87
CA GLU A 81 -3.28 -15.51 -29.77
C GLU A 81 -3.81 -16.77 -29.10
N LYS A 82 -4.54 -17.58 -29.87
CA LYS A 82 -5.15 -18.84 -29.41
C LYS A 82 -4.13 -19.94 -29.14
N TYR A 83 -2.98 -19.85 -29.77
CA TYR A 83 -1.93 -20.87 -29.69
C TYR A 83 -0.62 -20.25 -29.22
N VAL A 84 0.18 -21.03 -28.50
CA VAL A 84 1.55 -20.64 -28.15
C VAL A 84 2.42 -20.59 -29.41
N PHE A 85 2.17 -21.54 -30.31
CA PHE A 85 2.81 -21.63 -31.62
C PHE A 85 1.81 -22.25 -32.61
N ASP A 86 1.74 -21.72 -33.83
CA ASP A 86 0.87 -22.21 -34.90
C ASP A 86 1.66 -22.23 -36.22
N GLU A 87 1.90 -23.41 -36.76
CA GLU A 87 2.49 -23.59 -38.10
C GLU A 87 1.40 -23.85 -39.15
N GLY A 88 0.28 -23.16 -39.01
CA GLY A 88 -0.85 -23.23 -39.92
C GLY A 88 -1.46 -24.63 -40.03
N ASN A 89 -1.44 -25.22 -41.26
CA ASN A 89 -2.09 -26.51 -41.53
C ASN A 89 -1.26 -27.73 -41.14
N LYS A 90 -0.15 -27.60 -40.40
CA LYS A 90 0.72 -28.70 -40.01
C LYS A 90 0.50 -29.12 -38.56
N PHE A 91 0.74 -28.19 -37.63
CA PHE A 91 0.49 -28.42 -36.20
C PHE A 91 0.38 -27.08 -35.45
N ARG A 92 -0.21 -27.13 -34.26
CA ARG A 92 -0.38 -26.02 -33.35
C ARG A 92 -0.21 -26.47 -31.92
N THR A 93 0.32 -25.58 -31.06
CA THR A 93 0.54 -25.84 -29.64
C THR A 93 -0.35 -24.95 -28.78
N THR A 94 -0.89 -25.49 -27.71
CA THR A 94 -1.68 -24.76 -26.73
C THR A 94 -1.39 -25.29 -25.33
N PHE A 95 -1.85 -24.57 -24.30
CA PHE A 95 -1.84 -25.04 -22.93
C PHE A 95 -3.19 -24.79 -22.24
N GLU A 96 -3.42 -25.49 -21.15
CA GLU A 96 -4.54 -25.26 -20.25
C GLU A 96 -4.08 -25.41 -18.81
N VAL A 97 -4.34 -24.40 -17.96
CA VAL A 97 -4.06 -24.43 -16.52
C VAL A 97 -5.38 -24.37 -15.78
N GLY A 98 -5.69 -25.44 -15.05
CA GLY A 98 -6.84 -25.53 -14.17
C GLY A 98 -6.62 -24.84 -12.84
N ASP A 99 -7.42 -25.21 -11.85
CA ASP A 99 -7.27 -24.73 -10.48
C ASP A 99 -5.94 -25.16 -9.86
N LEU A 100 -5.44 -24.37 -8.90
CA LEU A 100 -4.26 -24.74 -8.13
C LEU A 100 -4.53 -25.98 -7.28
N GLU A 101 -3.63 -26.95 -7.35
CA GLU A 101 -3.67 -28.10 -6.46
C GLU A 101 -3.09 -27.68 -5.08
N ALA A 102 -3.92 -27.70 -4.03
CA ALA A 102 -3.48 -27.41 -2.67
C ALA A 102 -2.53 -28.52 -2.17
N SER A 103 -1.33 -28.17 -1.73
CA SER A 103 -0.49 -29.10 -0.99
C SER A 103 -0.98 -29.25 0.45
N THR A 104 -0.90 -30.44 1.01
CA THR A 104 -1.25 -30.76 2.40
C THR A 104 -0.47 -29.88 3.37
N ARG A 105 -1.19 -29.16 4.22
CA ARG A 105 -0.65 -28.27 5.26
C ARG A 105 0.14 -29.08 6.30
N SER A 106 1.41 -28.77 6.49
CA SER A 106 2.12 -29.09 7.74
C SER A 106 1.67 -28.11 8.83
N THR A 107 1.37 -28.63 10.02
CA THR A 107 0.93 -27.86 11.19
C THR A 107 2.04 -27.01 11.85
N ALA A 108 3.24 -27.01 11.30
CA ALA A 108 4.33 -26.10 11.67
C ALA A 108 4.34 -24.91 10.71
N LEU A 109 4.66 -23.72 11.20
CA LEU A 109 4.83 -22.42 10.52
C LEU A 109 5.71 -22.47 9.23
N SER A 110 5.33 -23.30 8.28
CA SER A 110 6.04 -23.47 7.01
C SER A 110 5.29 -22.81 5.85
N ALA A 111 6.07 -22.32 4.88
CA ALA A 111 5.60 -21.69 3.67
C ALA A 111 4.41 -22.44 3.05
N ALA A 112 3.36 -21.70 2.67
CA ALA A 112 2.27 -22.29 1.90
C ALA A 112 2.79 -22.62 0.51
N THR A 113 2.61 -23.87 0.07
CA THR A 113 2.94 -24.29 -1.29
C THR A 113 1.67 -24.69 -2.01
N ALA A 114 1.53 -24.29 -3.24
CA ALA A 114 0.53 -24.85 -4.15
C ALA A 114 1.23 -25.38 -5.39
N GLN A 115 0.56 -26.26 -6.11
CA GLN A 115 1.07 -26.82 -7.34
C GLN A 115 0.28 -26.27 -8.52
N ILE A 116 0.97 -25.63 -9.46
CA ILE A 116 0.44 -25.28 -10.76
C ILE A 116 0.55 -26.52 -11.63
N SER A 117 -0.57 -26.99 -12.16
CA SER A 117 -0.61 -28.08 -13.14
C SER A 117 -1.05 -27.51 -14.48
N SER A 118 -0.20 -27.60 -15.49
CA SER A 118 -0.48 -27.16 -16.85
C SER A 118 -0.44 -28.33 -17.81
N ILE A 119 -1.45 -28.45 -18.66
CA ILE A 119 -1.54 -29.43 -19.71
C ILE A 119 -1.15 -28.76 -21.03
N GLY A 120 0.04 -29.03 -21.51
CA GLY A 120 0.46 -28.66 -22.85
C GLY A 120 -0.04 -29.66 -23.90
N ARG A 121 -0.48 -29.17 -25.05
CA ARG A 121 -0.99 -29.99 -26.16
C ARG A 121 -0.35 -29.56 -27.46
N VAL A 122 -0.03 -30.56 -28.29
CA VAL A 122 0.29 -30.38 -29.69
C VAL A 122 -0.75 -31.09 -30.52
N GLU A 123 -1.44 -30.34 -31.37
CA GLU A 123 -2.42 -30.90 -32.31
C GLU A 123 -1.79 -30.91 -33.72
N ILE A 124 -1.69 -32.12 -34.31
CA ILE A 124 -1.32 -32.26 -35.72
C ILE A 124 -2.58 -32.17 -36.55
N THR A 125 -2.59 -31.28 -37.53
CA THR A 125 -3.76 -31.00 -38.37
C THR A 125 -3.52 -31.40 -39.81
N ASN A 126 -4.60 -31.72 -40.53
CA ASN A 126 -4.55 -31.86 -41.99
C ASN A 126 -4.68 -30.50 -42.69
N GLY A 127 -4.50 -30.45 -44.00
CA GLY A 127 -4.62 -29.20 -44.79
C GLY A 127 -5.96 -28.49 -44.73
N SER A 128 -7.00 -29.07 -44.13
CA SER A 128 -8.30 -28.44 -43.85
C SER A 128 -8.51 -28.10 -42.36
N GLY A 129 -7.46 -28.21 -41.51
CA GLY A 129 -7.52 -27.86 -40.09
C GLY A 129 -8.14 -28.90 -39.16
N VAL A 130 -8.46 -30.12 -39.68
CA VAL A 130 -8.98 -31.22 -38.87
C VAL A 130 -7.82 -31.84 -38.07
N VAL A 131 -8.01 -32.00 -36.75
CA VAL A 131 -7.01 -32.63 -35.87
C VAL A 131 -6.90 -34.12 -36.18
N LEU A 132 -5.72 -34.55 -36.54
CA LEU A 132 -5.39 -35.96 -36.86
C LEU A 132 -4.81 -36.70 -35.65
N LYS A 133 -4.00 -36.03 -34.85
CA LYS A 133 -3.35 -36.58 -33.66
C LYS A 133 -3.09 -35.48 -32.64
N THR A 134 -3.21 -35.78 -31.35
CA THR A 134 -2.88 -34.89 -30.23
C THR A 134 -1.84 -35.54 -29.34
N TYR A 135 -0.79 -34.80 -29.02
CA TYR A 135 0.18 -35.15 -27.99
C TYR A 135 -0.06 -34.25 -26.78
N THR A 136 0.03 -34.82 -25.59
CA THR A 136 -0.20 -34.11 -24.33
C THR A 136 0.93 -34.37 -23.37
N ALA A 137 1.37 -33.30 -22.68
CA ALA A 137 2.29 -33.37 -21.56
C ALA A 137 1.70 -32.62 -20.37
N VAL A 138 1.83 -33.17 -19.17
CA VAL A 138 1.45 -32.48 -17.93
C VAL A 138 2.70 -31.96 -17.27
N VAL A 139 2.79 -30.66 -17.13
CA VAL A 139 3.88 -29.96 -16.43
C VAL A 139 3.36 -29.50 -15.08
N LYS A 140 4.03 -29.92 -14.00
CA LYS A 140 3.71 -29.51 -12.63
C LYS A 140 4.84 -28.68 -12.08
N LYS A 141 4.50 -27.51 -11.53
CA LYS A 141 5.46 -26.60 -10.90
C LYS A 141 4.96 -26.22 -9.51
N SER A 142 5.77 -26.47 -8.49
CA SER A 142 5.49 -26.01 -7.14
C SER A 142 5.77 -24.51 -7.05
N VAL A 143 4.80 -23.77 -6.55
CA VAL A 143 4.94 -22.36 -6.19
C VAL A 143 4.92 -22.30 -4.67
N THR A 144 5.97 -21.73 -4.10
CA THR A 144 6.10 -21.58 -2.66
C THR A 144 5.93 -20.10 -2.32
N TRP A 145 4.94 -19.79 -1.50
CA TRP A 145 4.81 -18.46 -0.91
C TRP A 145 5.52 -18.47 0.44
N PRO A 146 6.27 -17.40 0.79
CA PRO A 146 6.87 -17.29 2.11
C PRO A 146 5.80 -17.48 3.18
N ALA A 147 6.05 -18.34 4.16
CA ALA A 147 5.11 -18.60 5.27
C ALA A 147 4.87 -17.36 6.13
N ASP A 148 5.85 -16.50 6.17
CA ASP A 148 5.86 -15.26 6.94
C ASP A 148 5.69 -14.07 6.00
N ILE A 149 4.43 -13.65 5.83
CA ILE A 149 4.13 -12.32 5.34
C ILE A 149 4.56 -11.39 6.47
N ASP A 150 5.79 -10.89 6.39
CA ASP A 150 6.38 -10.01 7.39
C ASP A 150 5.84 -8.59 7.19
N ALA A 151 4.62 -8.36 7.66
CA ALA A 151 4.06 -7.02 7.70
C ALA A 151 4.83 -6.20 8.73
N THR A 152 5.56 -5.19 8.27
CA THR A 152 6.39 -4.35 9.13
C THR A 152 5.76 -2.99 9.39
N ARG A 153 4.96 -2.49 8.45
CA ARG A 153 4.31 -1.18 8.55
C ARG A 153 3.04 -1.12 7.71
N THR A 154 1.99 -0.50 8.23
CA THR A 154 0.81 -0.10 7.48
C THR A 154 0.65 1.42 7.53
N VAL A 155 0.13 2.01 6.47
CA VAL A 155 -0.16 3.44 6.36
C VAL A 155 -1.50 3.66 5.68
N SER A 156 -2.25 4.62 6.17
CA SER A 156 -3.59 4.94 5.70
C SER A 156 -3.62 6.31 5.02
N GLY A 157 -3.83 6.33 3.70
CA GLY A 157 -4.19 7.55 2.97
C GLY A 157 -5.69 7.84 3.06
N THR A 158 -6.22 8.82 2.32
CA THR A 158 -7.66 9.16 2.41
C THR A 158 -8.54 8.01 1.91
N TYR A 159 -8.26 7.48 0.73
CA TYR A 159 -9.11 6.52 0.03
C TYR A 159 -8.45 5.16 -0.17
N ARG A 160 -7.25 4.95 0.34
CA ARG A 160 -6.49 3.71 0.21
C ARG A 160 -5.67 3.41 1.46
N THR A 161 -5.29 2.17 1.58
CA THR A 161 -4.33 1.68 2.57
C THR A 161 -3.14 1.09 1.84
N CYS A 162 -1.94 1.25 2.38
CA CYS A 162 -0.74 0.58 1.89
C CYS A 162 0.00 -0.11 3.05
N ALA A 163 0.77 -1.14 2.73
CA ALA A 163 1.60 -1.85 3.72
C ALA A 163 2.92 -2.32 3.10
N ILE A 164 3.93 -2.43 3.94
CA ILE A 164 5.18 -3.13 3.62
C ILE A 164 5.05 -4.56 4.11
N LEU A 165 5.17 -5.51 3.19
CA LEU A 165 5.04 -6.94 3.44
C LEU A 165 6.18 -7.68 2.75
N SER A 166 6.96 -8.45 3.50
CA SER A 166 8.08 -9.26 2.95
C SER A 166 8.93 -8.47 1.95
N ASN A 167 9.31 -7.25 2.34
CA ASN A 167 10.10 -6.31 1.54
C ASN A 167 9.43 -5.87 0.22
N ASN A 168 8.11 -6.00 0.08
CA ASN A 168 7.32 -5.47 -1.02
C ASN A 168 6.30 -4.47 -0.51
N VAL A 169 5.84 -3.59 -1.39
CA VAL A 169 4.77 -2.65 -1.09
C VAL A 169 3.48 -3.15 -1.71
N TRP A 170 2.41 -3.12 -0.92
CA TRP A 170 1.07 -3.48 -1.30
C TRP A 170 0.13 -2.34 -0.99
N CYS A 171 -0.80 -2.03 -1.89
CA CYS A 171 -1.82 -1.00 -1.68
C CYS A 171 -3.20 -1.52 -2.07
N TRP A 172 -4.27 -0.97 -1.46
CA TRP A 172 -5.65 -1.31 -1.78
C TRP A 172 -6.59 -0.16 -1.45
N GLY A 173 -7.77 -0.17 -2.02
CA GLY A 173 -8.74 0.91 -1.97
C GLY A 173 -8.94 1.56 -3.33
N ASN A 174 -9.22 2.85 -3.34
CA ASN A 174 -9.47 3.62 -4.55
C ASN A 174 -8.20 3.83 -5.40
N ASN A 175 -8.34 3.71 -6.72
CA ASN A 175 -7.29 3.93 -7.72
C ASN A 175 -7.74 4.75 -8.93
N ASP A 176 -9.03 5.01 -9.04
CA ASP A 176 -9.66 5.69 -10.16
C ASP A 176 -9.99 7.17 -9.85
N LYS A 177 -10.89 7.73 -10.63
CA LYS A 177 -11.35 9.12 -10.51
C LYS A 177 -12.09 9.37 -9.19
N TYR A 178 -11.87 10.52 -8.60
CA TYR A 178 -12.75 11.04 -7.57
C TYR A 178 -13.98 11.68 -8.25
N GLU A 179 -15.19 11.47 -7.70
CA GLU A 179 -16.50 11.80 -8.30
C GLU A 179 -16.66 13.21 -8.87
N SER A 180 -15.84 14.17 -8.47
CA SER A 180 -15.91 15.57 -8.92
C SER A 180 -14.75 16.03 -9.82
N ASN A 181 -13.72 15.19 -10.02
CA ASN A 181 -12.55 15.54 -10.82
C ASN A 181 -12.35 14.51 -11.94
N GLU A 182 -12.21 15.00 -13.18
CA GLU A 182 -11.96 14.18 -14.37
C GLU A 182 -10.59 13.47 -14.40
N TYR A 183 -9.75 13.64 -13.35
CA TYR A 183 -8.37 13.17 -13.33
C TYR A 183 -8.25 11.77 -12.75
N THR A 184 -7.69 10.89 -13.54
CA THR A 184 -7.26 9.53 -13.13
C THR A 184 -6.09 9.64 -12.15
N MET A 185 -6.04 8.80 -11.10
CA MET A 185 -5.07 9.00 -10.01
C MET A 185 -3.94 7.98 -9.96
N GLY A 186 -4.16 6.70 -10.30
CA GLY A 186 -3.12 5.65 -10.27
C GLY A 186 -2.46 5.47 -8.91
N GLN A 187 -3.17 5.72 -7.83
CA GLN A 187 -2.61 5.86 -6.48
C GLN A 187 -2.30 4.53 -5.78
N LEU A 188 -2.69 3.38 -6.35
CA LEU A 188 -2.25 2.06 -5.90
C LEU A 188 -0.84 1.71 -6.39
N GLY A 189 -0.36 2.35 -7.48
CA GLY A 189 1.01 2.18 -7.96
C GLY A 189 1.29 0.85 -8.65
N ASP A 190 0.28 0.08 -8.99
CA ASP A 190 0.35 -1.25 -9.60
C ASP A 190 0.49 -1.23 -11.12
N GLY A 191 0.47 -0.05 -11.73
CA GLY A 191 0.50 0.18 -13.18
C GLY A 191 -0.88 0.35 -13.79
N THR A 192 -1.95 0.24 -12.98
CA THR A 192 -3.36 0.40 -13.40
C THR A 192 -3.97 1.67 -12.81
N THR A 193 -5.24 1.90 -13.14
CA THR A 193 -6.10 2.92 -12.53
C THR A 193 -7.39 2.29 -12.01
N VAL A 194 -7.39 0.97 -11.79
CA VAL A 194 -8.54 0.22 -11.32
C VAL A 194 -8.45 0.08 -9.81
N SER A 195 -9.53 0.43 -9.09
CA SER A 195 -9.65 0.28 -7.63
C SER A 195 -9.64 -1.20 -7.22
N SER A 196 -9.13 -1.49 -6.03
CA SER A 196 -9.07 -2.85 -5.51
C SER A 196 -9.52 -2.92 -4.05
N ASN A 197 -10.44 -3.83 -3.74
CA ASN A 197 -10.87 -4.14 -2.36
C ASN A 197 -10.02 -5.22 -1.68
N VAL A 198 -8.95 -5.64 -2.33
CA VAL A 198 -7.91 -6.53 -1.79
C VAL A 198 -6.53 -5.92 -2.08
N PRO A 199 -5.51 -6.25 -1.29
CA PRO A 199 -4.16 -5.76 -1.53
C PRO A 199 -3.62 -6.14 -2.91
N VAL A 200 -3.15 -5.16 -3.69
CA VAL A 200 -2.42 -5.34 -4.96
C VAL A 200 -0.97 -4.89 -4.79
N LYS A 201 -0.06 -5.60 -5.45
CA LYS A 201 1.37 -5.29 -5.36
C LYS A 201 1.72 -4.04 -6.14
N VAL A 202 2.37 -3.09 -5.49
CA VAL A 202 2.96 -1.92 -6.16
C VAL A 202 4.04 -2.37 -7.13
N ARG A 203 4.03 -1.84 -8.35
CA ARG A 203 5.01 -2.19 -9.37
C ARG A 203 6.42 -1.76 -8.95
N SER A 204 7.29 -2.71 -8.73
CA SER A 204 8.69 -2.42 -8.37
C SER A 204 9.45 -1.84 -9.56
N VAL A 205 10.09 -0.69 -9.35
CA VAL A 205 10.93 0.02 -10.32
C VAL A 205 12.29 0.33 -9.71
N GLY A 206 13.30 0.56 -10.55
CA GLY A 206 14.64 0.95 -10.07
C GLY A 206 15.12 0.09 -8.89
N ASP A 207 15.61 0.76 -7.85
CA ASP A 207 16.15 0.11 -6.65
C ASP A 207 15.09 -0.62 -5.80
N MET A 208 13.78 -0.37 -6.04
CA MET A 208 12.71 -1.14 -5.39
C MET A 208 12.73 -2.64 -5.72
N ARG A 209 13.35 -3.02 -6.86
CA ARG A 209 13.37 -4.43 -7.31
C ARG A 209 14.26 -5.32 -6.44
N ASN A 210 15.41 -4.79 -6.03
CA ASN A 210 16.45 -5.55 -5.34
C ASN A 210 16.87 -4.91 -4.01
N GLY A 211 16.35 -3.72 -3.71
CA GLY A 211 16.66 -2.98 -2.50
C GLY A 211 15.74 -3.35 -1.33
N LYS A 212 16.11 -2.87 -0.16
CA LYS A 212 15.29 -2.94 1.05
C LYS A 212 14.30 -1.79 1.06
N ILE A 213 13.04 -2.08 1.35
CA ILE A 213 12.01 -1.07 1.63
C ILE A 213 12.18 -0.63 3.08
N ILE A 214 12.51 0.66 3.29
CA ILE A 214 12.81 1.22 4.61
C ILE A 214 11.57 1.82 5.24
N ASP A 215 10.82 2.60 4.45
CA ASP A 215 9.68 3.37 4.95
C ASP A 215 8.66 3.63 3.85
N ILE A 216 7.42 3.93 4.25
CA ILE A 216 6.32 4.29 3.36
C ILE A 216 5.42 5.32 4.02
N PHE A 217 4.87 6.25 3.26
CA PHE A 217 3.69 7.03 3.66
C PHE A 217 2.65 7.08 2.54
N ALA A 218 1.41 7.30 2.92
CA ALA A 218 0.28 7.52 2.03
C ALA A 218 -0.42 8.82 2.42
N ALA A 219 -0.43 9.79 1.51
CA ALA A 219 -1.14 11.06 1.67
C ALA A 219 -2.52 10.98 0.97
N GLN A 220 -3.13 12.10 0.60
CA GLN A 220 -4.48 12.09 0.03
C GLN A 220 -4.56 11.30 -1.29
N PHE A 221 -3.76 11.67 -2.28
CA PHE A 221 -3.82 11.10 -3.63
C PHE A 221 -2.47 10.60 -4.15
N HIS A 222 -1.43 10.58 -3.30
CA HIS A 222 -0.11 10.06 -3.66
C HIS A 222 0.51 9.30 -2.50
N SER A 223 1.45 8.44 -2.82
CA SER A 223 2.25 7.67 -1.85
C SER A 223 3.70 7.76 -2.21
N CYS A 224 4.57 7.64 -1.21
CA CYS A 224 6.00 7.53 -1.43
C CYS A 224 6.62 6.44 -0.57
N VAL A 225 7.70 5.85 -1.07
CA VAL A 225 8.49 4.82 -0.40
C VAL A 225 9.96 5.25 -0.35
N LEU A 226 10.61 4.96 0.77
CA LEU A 226 12.05 5.07 0.95
C LEU A 226 12.67 3.68 0.77
N THR A 227 13.65 3.57 -0.13
CA THR A 227 14.38 2.33 -0.41
C THR A 227 15.85 2.47 -0.06
N GLU A 228 16.53 1.35 0.18
CA GLU A 228 17.98 1.27 0.33
C GLU A 228 18.53 0.14 -0.53
N PHE A 229 19.44 0.47 -1.44
CA PHE A 229 20.17 -0.50 -2.26
C PHE A 229 21.65 -0.13 -2.30
N SER A 230 22.55 -1.08 -2.00
CA SER A 230 24.00 -0.85 -1.94
C SER A 230 24.41 0.39 -1.12
N SER A 231 23.79 0.58 0.05
CA SER A 231 23.98 1.74 0.94
C SER A 231 23.62 3.09 0.33
N VAL A 232 22.79 3.11 -0.72
CA VAL A 232 22.20 4.33 -1.29
C VAL A 232 20.72 4.31 -1.02
N ARG A 233 20.18 5.41 -0.50
CA ARG A 233 18.76 5.59 -0.26
C ARG A 233 18.13 6.48 -1.32
N LYS A 234 16.98 6.05 -1.83
CA LYS A 234 16.18 6.78 -2.81
C LYS A 234 14.72 6.81 -2.42
N ILE A 235 14.02 7.82 -2.90
CA ILE A 235 12.57 7.98 -2.70
C ILE A 235 11.88 7.77 -4.04
N TYR A 236 10.82 6.96 -4.03
CA TYR A 236 9.93 6.76 -5.16
C TYR A 236 8.52 7.13 -4.78
N CYS A 237 7.83 7.92 -5.61
CA CYS A 237 6.45 8.38 -5.38
C CYS A 237 5.55 8.01 -6.56
N TRP A 238 4.24 7.85 -6.29
CA TRP A 238 3.24 7.57 -7.31
C TRP A 238 1.87 8.14 -6.91
N GLY A 239 0.95 8.22 -7.87
CA GLY A 239 -0.35 8.84 -7.73
C GLY A 239 -0.42 10.22 -8.40
N ASN A 240 -1.21 11.13 -7.85
CA ASN A 240 -1.41 12.48 -8.36
C ASN A 240 -0.12 13.32 -8.35
N ASN A 241 0.05 14.16 -9.39
CA ASN A 241 1.20 15.06 -9.53
C ASN A 241 0.82 16.50 -9.95
N GLN A 242 -0.40 16.90 -9.71
CA GLN A 242 -0.89 18.23 -10.11
C GLN A 242 -0.02 19.37 -9.54
N PHE A 243 0.46 19.21 -8.31
CA PHE A 243 1.27 20.22 -7.61
C PHE A 243 2.76 19.85 -7.53
N GLY A 244 3.21 18.79 -8.20
CA GLY A 244 4.59 18.32 -8.14
C GLY A 244 4.91 17.44 -6.92
N GLN A 245 3.89 16.89 -6.26
CA GLN A 245 4.05 16.07 -5.05
C GLN A 245 4.80 14.75 -5.27
N LEU A 246 5.01 14.32 -6.53
CA LEU A 246 5.88 13.18 -6.85
C LEU A 246 7.37 13.54 -6.86
N GLY A 247 7.74 14.84 -6.88
CA GLY A 247 9.12 15.28 -6.78
C GLY A 247 10.02 14.95 -7.99
N ASN A 248 9.45 14.52 -9.10
CA ASN A 248 10.17 14.06 -10.29
C ASN A 248 10.54 15.18 -11.29
N GLY A 249 10.28 16.44 -10.93
CA GLY A 249 10.52 17.61 -11.77
C GLY A 249 9.42 17.90 -12.79
N ASP A 250 8.32 17.14 -12.79
CA ASP A 250 7.12 17.35 -13.60
C ASP A 250 5.92 17.69 -12.69
N PHE A 251 4.96 18.44 -13.21
CA PHE A 251 3.70 18.75 -12.52
C PHE A 251 2.70 19.42 -13.47
N GLY A 252 1.44 19.55 -13.07
CA GLY A 252 0.39 20.23 -13.82
C GLY A 252 -0.93 19.48 -13.79
N ASP A 253 -1.95 20.12 -14.36
CA ASP A 253 -3.29 19.55 -14.41
C ASP A 253 -3.31 18.22 -15.17
N GLY A 254 -3.98 17.22 -14.61
CA GLY A 254 -4.05 15.88 -15.17
C GLY A 254 -2.77 15.04 -15.07
N LYS A 255 -1.69 15.56 -14.49
CA LYS A 255 -0.44 14.81 -14.29
C LYS A 255 -0.59 13.83 -13.12
N TYR A 256 -0.19 12.59 -13.36
CA TYR A 256 -0.13 11.51 -12.36
C TYR A 256 0.87 10.43 -12.80
N SER A 257 1.16 9.49 -11.92
CA SER A 257 1.86 8.25 -12.28
C SER A 257 1.20 7.05 -11.60
N SER A 258 0.80 6.04 -12.38
CA SER A 258 0.29 4.76 -11.88
C SER A 258 1.39 3.79 -11.46
N VAL A 259 2.66 4.20 -11.60
CA VAL A 259 3.83 3.44 -11.18
C VAL A 259 4.76 4.35 -10.38
N PRO A 260 5.58 3.81 -9.45
CA PRO A 260 6.55 4.62 -8.73
C PRO A 260 7.53 5.35 -9.69
N VAL A 261 7.78 6.64 -9.44
CA VAL A 261 8.79 7.47 -10.12
C VAL A 261 9.81 7.98 -9.11
N GLU A 262 11.09 8.03 -9.48
CA GLU A 262 12.16 8.49 -8.60
C GLU A 262 12.07 9.99 -8.34
N VAL A 263 12.19 10.40 -7.07
CA VAL A 263 12.29 11.79 -6.66
C VAL A 263 13.65 12.34 -7.10
N LYS A 264 13.65 13.46 -7.83
CA LYS A 264 14.87 14.15 -8.21
C LYS A 264 15.47 14.90 -7.01
N PRO A 265 16.74 14.69 -6.66
CA PRO A 265 17.40 15.46 -5.63
C PRO A 265 17.38 16.95 -5.94
N PRO A 266 17.51 17.84 -4.94
CA PRO A 266 17.75 19.25 -5.19
C PRO A 266 19.07 19.45 -5.96
N THR A 267 19.21 20.62 -6.60
CA THR A 267 20.42 20.94 -7.38
C THR A 267 21.48 21.67 -6.54
N GLY A 268 22.71 21.73 -7.04
CA GLY A 268 23.81 22.45 -6.41
C GLY A 268 24.32 21.79 -5.12
N ALA A 269 24.76 22.57 -4.16
CA ALA A 269 25.36 22.09 -2.92
C ALA A 269 24.40 21.23 -2.06
N LEU A 270 23.09 21.42 -2.20
CA LEU A 270 22.07 20.67 -1.45
C LEU A 270 21.90 19.24 -1.97
N ALA A 271 22.40 18.91 -3.16
CA ALA A 271 22.35 17.55 -3.69
C ALA A 271 23.12 16.55 -2.81
N ALA A 272 24.16 17.00 -2.12
CA ALA A 272 24.95 16.18 -1.21
C ALA A 272 24.12 15.65 -0.02
N ASP A 273 23.09 16.37 0.42
CA ASP A 273 22.21 15.92 1.51
C ASP A 273 21.37 14.69 1.10
N PHE A 274 21.17 14.45 -0.21
CA PHE A 274 20.45 13.30 -0.75
C PHE A 274 21.37 12.15 -1.19
N ALA A 275 22.69 12.28 -0.99
CA ALA A 275 23.66 11.28 -1.39
C ALA A 275 23.77 10.11 -0.40
N GLY A 276 24.13 8.94 -0.87
CA GLY A 276 24.35 7.75 -0.04
C GLY A 276 23.10 7.38 0.78
N ASN A 277 23.28 7.17 2.07
CA ASN A 277 22.22 6.82 3.02
C ASN A 277 21.73 8.02 3.86
N ASN A 278 21.97 9.24 3.43
CA ASN A 278 21.66 10.46 4.18
C ASN A 278 20.15 10.70 4.39
N ILE A 279 19.29 10.09 3.55
CA ILE A 279 17.83 10.18 3.72
C ILE A 279 17.43 9.26 4.87
N SER A 280 16.93 9.83 5.98
CA SER A 280 16.60 9.07 7.18
C SER A 280 15.11 8.81 7.38
N ALA A 281 14.23 9.65 6.83
CA ALA A 281 12.78 9.52 6.96
C ALA A 281 12.04 10.20 5.80
N ILE A 282 10.82 9.76 5.56
CA ILE A 282 9.86 10.38 4.65
C ILE A 282 8.53 10.62 5.36
N GLY A 283 7.76 11.58 4.88
CA GLY A 283 6.42 11.88 5.40
C GLY A 283 5.67 12.82 4.45
N GLY A 284 4.40 13.00 4.67
CA GLY A 284 3.59 13.86 3.82
C GLY A 284 2.14 13.96 4.26
N THR A 285 1.43 14.89 3.65
CA THR A 285 0.00 15.13 3.89
C THR A 285 -0.62 15.84 2.70
N GLY A 286 -1.90 15.64 2.44
CA GLY A 286 -2.58 16.31 1.33
C GLY A 286 -1.80 16.16 0.01
N ASP A 287 -1.33 17.29 -0.51
CA ASP A 287 -0.55 17.37 -1.75
C ASP A 287 0.93 17.75 -1.50
N VAL A 288 1.48 17.36 -0.34
CA VAL A 288 2.86 17.64 0.07
C VAL A 288 3.57 16.37 0.45
N SER A 289 4.80 16.26 0.01
CA SER A 289 5.78 15.25 0.42
C SER A 289 6.96 15.92 1.09
N CYS A 290 7.54 15.28 2.10
CA CYS A 290 8.75 15.75 2.77
C CYS A 290 9.71 14.58 3.04
N ALA A 291 10.99 14.90 3.20
CA ALA A 291 12.03 13.98 3.61
C ALA A 291 12.97 14.64 4.64
N ILE A 292 13.56 13.82 5.50
CA ILE A 292 14.72 14.22 6.28
C ILE A 292 15.96 13.68 5.56
N ALA A 293 16.83 14.59 5.14
CA ALA A 293 18.08 14.27 4.47
C ALA A 293 19.23 15.01 5.17
N ALA A 294 20.29 14.30 5.57
CA ALA A 294 21.39 14.82 6.38
C ALA A 294 20.92 15.61 7.62
N GLY A 295 19.85 15.16 8.28
CA GLY A 295 19.22 15.82 9.42
C GLY A 295 18.47 17.11 9.10
N LYS A 296 18.33 17.49 7.83
CA LYS A 296 17.58 18.67 7.37
C LYS A 296 16.28 18.25 6.70
N VAL A 297 15.25 19.09 6.81
CA VAL A 297 13.93 18.81 6.22
C VAL A 297 13.84 19.45 4.84
N TYR A 298 13.37 18.65 3.90
CA TYR A 298 13.08 19.04 2.51
C TYR A 298 11.64 18.70 2.18
N CYS A 299 10.89 19.62 1.59
CA CYS A 299 9.49 19.40 1.19
C CYS A 299 9.29 19.78 -0.27
N TRP A 300 8.29 19.17 -0.91
CA TRP A 300 7.86 19.44 -2.29
C TRP A 300 6.37 19.17 -2.45
N GLY A 301 5.78 19.65 -3.56
CA GLY A 301 4.34 19.66 -3.79
C GLY A 301 3.73 21.05 -3.60
N SER A 302 2.52 21.10 -3.08
CA SER A 302 1.74 22.33 -2.89
C SER A 302 2.29 23.24 -1.78
N ASN A 303 2.19 24.57 -1.99
CA ASN A 303 2.59 25.60 -1.00
C ASN A 303 1.52 26.68 -0.76
N THR A 304 0.29 26.40 -1.11
CA THR A 304 -0.81 27.39 -1.02
C THR A 304 -1.03 27.95 0.39
N MET A 305 -0.73 27.15 1.42
CA MET A 305 -0.83 27.52 2.84
C MET A 305 0.54 27.58 3.55
N GLY A 306 1.66 27.60 2.80
CA GLY A 306 3.01 27.62 3.36
C GLY A 306 3.53 26.26 3.80
N GLN A 307 2.93 25.16 3.33
CA GLN A 307 3.28 23.81 3.76
C GLN A 307 4.66 23.33 3.29
N LEU A 308 5.32 24.03 2.36
CA LEU A 308 6.72 23.77 2.02
C LEU A 308 7.72 24.30 3.04
N GLY A 309 7.29 25.13 3.98
CA GLY A 309 8.11 25.53 5.13
C GLY A 309 9.26 26.50 4.85
N TYR A 310 9.31 27.15 3.67
CA TYR A 310 10.45 28.01 3.34
C TYR A 310 10.07 29.49 3.12
N GLY A 311 9.01 29.97 3.73
CA GLY A 311 8.67 31.37 3.73
C GLY A 311 7.21 31.67 3.45
N SER A 312 6.93 32.53 2.48
CA SER A 312 5.58 33.07 2.26
C SER A 312 4.63 32.00 1.70
N PRO A 313 3.44 31.82 2.30
CA PRO A 313 2.38 31.01 1.71
C PRO A 313 2.08 31.43 0.27
N GLY A 314 1.95 30.45 -0.65
CA GLY A 314 1.59 30.68 -2.04
C GLY A 314 2.67 31.28 -2.94
N SER A 315 3.91 31.46 -2.46
CA SER A 315 5.01 31.99 -3.28
C SER A 315 6.31 31.19 -3.08
N PRO A 316 6.69 30.32 -4.07
CA PRO A 316 5.86 29.88 -5.19
C PRO A 316 4.66 29.03 -4.74
N LYS A 317 3.68 28.83 -5.62
CA LYS A 317 2.47 28.04 -5.30
C LYS A 317 2.74 26.55 -5.10
N SER A 318 3.84 26.04 -5.67
CA SER A 318 4.23 24.64 -5.60
C SER A 318 5.70 24.43 -5.96
N SER A 319 6.26 23.27 -5.64
CA SER A 319 7.57 22.82 -6.11
C SER A 319 7.52 21.37 -6.56
N ALA A 320 8.05 21.10 -7.76
CA ALA A 320 8.16 19.76 -8.33
C ALA A 320 9.44 19.02 -7.94
N THR A 321 10.29 19.63 -7.12
CA THR A 321 11.51 19.03 -6.56
C THR A 321 11.67 19.45 -5.10
N PRO A 322 12.41 18.66 -4.28
CA PRO A 322 12.63 18.97 -2.88
C PRO A 322 13.25 20.37 -2.66
N VAL A 323 12.62 21.16 -1.81
CA VAL A 323 13.16 22.45 -1.32
C VAL A 323 13.40 22.36 0.17
N ARG A 324 14.54 22.88 0.62
CA ARG A 324 14.90 22.89 2.04
C ARG A 324 14.04 23.90 2.79
N ILE A 325 13.47 23.49 3.92
CA ILE A 325 12.73 24.43 4.78
C ILE A 325 13.66 25.48 5.36
N ASN A 326 13.14 26.69 5.60
CA ASN A 326 13.91 27.76 6.18
C ASN A 326 14.28 27.46 7.63
N SER A 327 15.55 27.72 7.95
CA SER A 327 16.05 27.80 9.30
C SER A 327 16.69 29.22 9.49
N GLY A 328 16.45 29.83 10.62
CA GLY A 328 16.91 31.17 10.88
C GLY A 328 15.97 32.27 10.32
N GLY A 329 16.27 33.52 10.59
CA GLY A 329 15.44 34.65 10.20
C GLY A 329 14.07 34.62 10.88
N TYR A 330 13.02 34.59 10.08
CA TYR A 330 11.64 34.50 10.56
C TYR A 330 11.22 33.09 11.01
N SER A 331 12.01 32.05 10.74
CA SER A 331 11.76 30.71 11.25
C SER A 331 12.19 30.58 12.71
N ARG A 332 11.37 29.93 13.53
CA ARG A 332 11.74 29.63 14.92
C ARG A 332 12.49 28.29 15.05
N LEU A 333 12.66 27.57 13.95
CA LEU A 333 13.50 26.37 13.91
C LEU A 333 14.98 26.79 13.96
N PRO A 334 15.80 26.32 14.92
CA PRO A 334 17.21 26.70 15.04
C PRO A 334 18.02 26.41 13.77
N ASN A 335 19.01 27.22 13.43
CA ASN A 335 19.86 26.99 12.26
C ASN A 335 20.61 25.65 12.27
N ASN A 336 21.01 25.20 13.46
CA ASN A 336 21.76 23.97 13.68
C ASN A 336 20.86 22.78 14.04
N TYR A 337 19.54 22.85 13.82
CA TYR A 337 18.65 21.73 14.13
C TYR A 337 19.04 20.47 13.38
N SER A 338 18.76 19.33 14.00
CA SER A 338 18.72 18.03 13.34
C SER A 338 17.34 17.42 13.56
N ALA A 339 16.68 17.07 12.46
CA ALA A 339 15.37 16.45 12.46
C ALA A 339 15.48 14.94 12.65
N THR A 340 14.55 14.35 13.39
CA THR A 340 14.50 12.89 13.66
C THR A 340 13.23 12.24 13.15
N LYS A 341 12.10 12.93 13.12
CA LYS A 341 10.81 12.40 12.71
C LYS A 341 9.97 13.46 12.01
N LEU A 342 9.28 13.07 10.93
CA LEU A 342 8.24 13.85 10.26
C LEU A 342 6.86 13.35 10.68
N SER A 343 5.89 14.26 10.77
CA SER A 343 4.49 13.87 10.85
C SER A 343 4.01 13.30 9.52
N THR A 344 3.05 12.40 9.60
CA THR A 344 2.31 11.86 8.46
C THR A 344 0.83 12.17 8.64
N GLY A 345 0.13 12.40 7.53
CA GLY A 345 -1.32 12.60 7.52
C GLY A 345 -1.94 12.10 6.23
N GLY A 346 -3.02 11.32 6.35
CA GLY A 346 -3.67 10.66 5.21
C GLY A 346 -4.56 11.57 4.35
N SER A 347 -4.84 12.80 4.79
CA SER A 347 -5.88 13.65 4.20
C SER A 347 -5.41 15.07 3.89
N ARG A 348 -6.32 16.03 3.70
CA ARG A 348 -6.06 17.42 3.28
C ARG A 348 -5.66 18.35 4.42
N SER A 349 -4.89 17.94 5.41
CA SER A 349 -4.60 18.81 6.55
C SER A 349 -3.74 20.03 6.23
N GLN A 350 -2.94 19.99 5.17
CA GLN A 350 -2.03 21.04 4.72
C GLN A 350 -1.11 21.57 5.83
N THR A 351 -0.84 20.75 6.82
CA THR A 351 0.01 21.04 7.98
C THR A 351 1.13 20.00 8.02
N MET A 352 2.34 20.43 8.32
CA MET A 352 3.49 19.53 8.53
C MET A 352 4.10 19.82 9.90
N CYS A 353 4.61 18.76 10.53
CA CYS A 353 5.34 18.87 11.78
C CYS A 353 6.63 18.05 11.73
N VAL A 354 7.61 18.43 12.52
CA VAL A 354 8.89 17.75 12.68
C VAL A 354 9.29 17.68 14.15
N ILE A 355 9.90 16.57 14.55
CA ILE A 355 10.58 16.43 15.84
C ILE A 355 12.08 16.54 15.59
N THR A 356 12.78 17.30 16.45
CA THR A 356 14.23 17.46 16.42
C THR A 356 14.91 16.51 17.41
N THR A 357 16.26 16.41 17.30
CA THR A 357 17.10 15.68 18.28
C THR A 357 16.96 16.20 19.72
N GLU A 358 16.57 17.46 19.88
CA GLU A 358 16.24 18.07 21.18
C GLU A 358 14.88 17.65 21.71
N LYS A 359 14.20 16.71 21.02
CA LYS A 359 12.84 16.25 21.35
C LYS A 359 11.81 17.38 21.41
N ARG A 360 11.96 18.38 20.55
CA ARG A 360 11.02 19.50 20.39
C ARG A 360 10.27 19.36 19.07
N ALA A 361 8.99 19.71 19.09
CA ALA A 361 8.14 19.71 17.91
C ALA A 361 8.04 21.12 17.30
N TYR A 362 8.09 21.18 15.97
CA TYR A 362 7.87 22.39 15.18
C TYR A 362 6.85 22.07 14.09
N CYS A 363 5.85 22.95 13.90
CA CYS A 363 4.80 22.78 12.89
C CYS A 363 4.70 24.02 12.00
N TRP A 364 4.26 23.82 10.75
CA TRP A 364 4.04 24.87 9.76
C TRP A 364 2.92 24.48 8.78
N GLY A 365 2.54 25.39 7.88
CA GLY A 365 1.44 25.24 6.96
C GLY A 365 0.16 25.84 7.49
N GLN A 366 -0.97 25.24 7.24
CA GLN A 366 -2.26 25.76 7.66
C GLN A 366 -2.41 25.86 9.19
N ALA A 367 -3.02 26.96 9.66
CA ALA A 367 -3.12 27.26 11.10
C ALA A 367 -4.54 27.63 11.57
N ARG A 368 -5.54 27.62 10.67
CA ARG A 368 -6.89 28.17 10.91
C ARG A 368 -7.60 27.60 12.14
N PHE A 369 -7.36 26.31 12.40
CA PHE A 369 -8.06 25.62 13.49
C PHE A 369 -7.19 25.42 14.73
N GLY A 370 -6.01 26.05 14.80
CA GLY A 370 -5.07 25.90 15.90
C GLY A 370 -4.19 24.65 15.80
N GLN A 371 -4.23 23.91 14.70
CA GLN A 371 -3.52 22.63 14.51
C GLN A 371 -1.99 22.73 14.57
N LEU A 372 -1.42 23.95 14.52
CA LEU A 372 0.01 24.16 14.76
C LEU A 372 0.40 24.10 16.25
N GLY A 373 -0.55 24.30 17.18
CA GLY A 373 -0.30 24.26 18.62
C GLY A 373 0.57 25.38 19.16
N ILE A 374 0.60 26.53 18.49
CA ILE A 374 1.52 27.65 18.78
C ILE A 374 0.90 28.75 19.66
N GLY A 375 -0.31 28.54 20.17
CA GLY A 375 -1.01 29.47 21.07
C GLY A 375 -1.78 30.59 20.37
N VAL A 376 -1.71 30.68 19.04
CA VAL A 376 -2.45 31.66 18.24
C VAL A 376 -3.08 31.04 17.01
N PRO A 377 -4.35 31.35 16.68
CA PRO A 377 -4.95 30.98 15.41
C PRO A 377 -4.50 31.95 14.32
N HIS A 378 -4.31 31.46 13.10
CA HIS A 378 -3.96 32.29 11.96
C HIS A 378 -4.70 31.86 10.70
N TYR A 379 -5.34 32.79 10.01
CA TYR A 379 -6.22 32.48 8.88
C TYR A 379 -5.48 32.13 7.57
N SER A 380 -4.24 32.60 7.41
CA SER A 380 -3.49 32.48 6.14
C SER A 380 -2.38 31.43 6.13
N GLY A 381 -2.21 30.67 7.22
CA GLY A 381 -1.12 29.70 7.35
C GLY A 381 0.23 30.30 7.76
N TYR A 382 1.14 29.43 8.16
CA TYR A 382 2.52 29.76 8.54
C TYR A 382 3.49 29.05 7.59
N GLY A 383 4.24 29.83 6.82
CA GLY A 383 5.25 29.30 5.91
C GLY A 383 6.59 29.00 6.58
N ASN A 384 6.70 29.14 7.89
CA ASN A 384 7.92 28.84 8.66
C ASN A 384 7.63 27.88 9.80
N ALA A 385 8.52 26.91 10.00
CA ALA A 385 8.42 25.96 11.09
C ALA A 385 8.49 26.66 12.46
N THR A 386 7.37 26.61 13.20
CA THR A 386 7.20 27.30 14.49
C THR A 386 7.08 26.28 15.60
N ARG A 387 7.76 26.51 16.73
CA ARG A 387 7.76 25.62 17.87
C ARG A 387 6.36 25.44 18.45
N VAL A 388 5.97 24.20 18.71
CA VAL A 388 4.76 23.86 19.47
C VAL A 388 4.91 24.36 20.90
N LYS A 389 3.88 25.05 21.39
CA LYS A 389 3.91 25.72 22.69
C LYS A 389 3.94 24.72 23.85
N ASP A 390 4.78 24.96 24.84
CA ASP A 390 4.83 24.27 26.13
C ASP A 390 4.87 22.73 26.03
N LEU A 391 5.49 22.18 24.96
CA LEU A 391 5.63 20.75 24.73
C LEU A 391 7.11 20.37 24.64
N GLU A 392 7.56 19.55 25.58
CA GLU A 392 8.94 19.06 25.70
C GLU A 392 8.95 17.53 25.69
N ASP A 393 10.12 16.92 25.49
CA ASP A 393 10.34 15.47 25.44
C ASP A 393 9.41 14.75 24.45
N VAL A 394 9.23 15.35 23.27
CA VAL A 394 8.35 14.83 22.22
C VAL A 394 9.01 13.64 21.54
N THR A 395 8.31 12.51 21.50
CA THR A 395 8.80 11.26 20.90
C THR A 395 8.01 10.82 19.68
N ASP A 396 6.76 11.26 19.56
CA ASP A 396 5.88 10.96 18.43
C ASP A 396 4.97 12.13 18.10
N ILE A 397 4.59 12.27 16.82
CA ILE A 397 3.67 13.31 16.34
C ILE A 397 2.95 12.83 15.08
N SER A 398 1.64 13.01 15.05
CA SER A 398 0.79 12.71 13.92
C SER A 398 -0.25 13.81 13.75
N GLN A 399 -0.64 14.10 12.52
CA GLN A 399 -1.63 15.11 12.22
C GLN A 399 -2.46 14.72 11.00
N ASP A 400 -3.74 15.04 11.01
CA ASP A 400 -4.61 14.85 9.85
C ASP A 400 -5.80 15.82 9.90
N GLY A 401 -6.64 15.77 8.90
CA GLY A 401 -7.85 16.55 8.86
C GLY A 401 -8.29 16.96 7.46
N TYR A 402 -9.42 17.62 7.41
CA TYR A 402 -10.02 18.12 6.19
C TYR A 402 -10.27 19.62 6.27
N THR A 403 -9.74 20.36 5.30
CA THR A 403 -9.76 21.83 5.32
C THR A 403 -10.64 22.39 4.21
N TRP A 404 -11.92 22.05 4.21
CA TRP A 404 -12.85 22.72 3.30
C TRP A 404 -13.47 23.97 3.95
N SER A 405 -13.53 25.08 3.21
CA SER A 405 -13.98 26.39 3.71
C SER A 405 -15.45 26.44 4.14
N GLY A 406 -16.23 25.40 3.86
CA GLY A 406 -17.64 25.27 4.24
C GLY A 406 -17.92 24.27 5.38
N SER A 407 -16.91 23.57 5.92
CA SER A 407 -17.14 22.63 7.01
C SER A 407 -17.22 23.35 8.36
N PRO A 408 -18.36 23.30 9.06
CA PRO A 408 -18.51 23.94 10.38
C PRO A 408 -17.78 23.16 11.49
N ASP A 409 -17.18 21.99 11.19
CA ASP A 409 -16.87 20.99 12.23
C ASP A 409 -15.42 20.96 12.71
N TYR A 410 -14.55 21.89 12.32
CA TYR A 410 -13.18 22.00 12.85
C TYR A 410 -12.46 20.64 12.97
N VAL A 411 -12.31 19.91 11.87
CA VAL A 411 -11.86 18.52 11.91
C VAL A 411 -10.36 18.31 11.75
N THR A 412 -9.56 19.36 11.54
CA THR A 412 -8.09 19.25 11.46
C THR A 412 -7.47 19.36 12.84
N HIS A 413 -6.68 18.37 13.23
CA HIS A 413 -6.02 18.35 14.53
C HIS A 413 -4.67 17.64 14.47
N THR A 414 -3.90 17.80 15.54
CA THR A 414 -2.57 17.20 15.72
C THR A 414 -2.52 16.55 17.09
N CYS A 415 -1.88 15.40 17.20
CA CYS A 415 -1.57 14.76 18.46
C CYS A 415 -0.08 14.44 18.54
N ALA A 416 0.49 14.47 19.74
CA ALA A 416 1.87 14.11 20.00
C ALA A 416 1.99 13.34 21.31
N ILE A 417 3.06 12.55 21.40
CA ILE A 417 3.50 11.95 22.65
C ILE A 417 4.63 12.79 23.23
N ALA A 418 4.44 13.26 24.44
CA ALA A 418 5.45 13.99 25.19
C ALA A 418 5.57 13.39 26.59
N ALA A 419 6.79 13.09 27.05
CA ALA A 419 7.05 12.42 28.33
C ALA A 419 6.14 11.19 28.55
N GLY A 420 5.90 10.39 27.52
CA GLY A 420 5.08 9.17 27.57
C GLY A 420 3.57 9.39 27.66
N ARG A 421 3.09 10.63 27.51
CA ARG A 421 1.66 11.01 27.56
C ARG A 421 1.20 11.58 26.22
N VAL A 422 -0.09 11.40 25.90
CA VAL A 422 -0.69 11.92 24.67
C VAL A 422 -1.26 13.32 24.90
N TYR A 423 -0.88 14.24 24.03
CA TYR A 423 -1.42 15.59 23.95
C TYR A 423 -2.00 15.82 22.56
N CYS A 424 -3.19 16.44 22.48
CA CYS A 424 -3.82 16.79 21.22
C CYS A 424 -4.25 18.27 21.18
N TRP A 425 -4.29 18.84 19.97
CA TRP A 425 -4.69 20.21 19.73
C TRP A 425 -5.22 20.40 18.30
N GLY A 426 -5.79 21.57 18.00
CA GLY A 426 -6.51 21.83 16.76
C GLY A 426 -8.00 21.66 16.93
N GLY A 427 -8.68 21.18 15.90
CA GLY A 427 -10.12 20.92 15.91
C GLY A 427 -10.53 19.93 16.98
N ALA A 428 -11.63 20.21 17.69
CA ALA A 428 -12.13 19.40 18.81
C ALA A 428 -13.62 19.13 18.75
N GLY A 429 -14.31 19.57 17.68
CA GLY A 429 -15.78 19.53 17.60
C GLY A 429 -16.43 18.16 17.66
N ARG A 430 -15.68 17.08 17.37
CA ARG A 430 -16.14 15.69 17.43
C ARG A 430 -15.44 14.85 18.50
N GLY A 431 -14.75 15.51 19.45
CA GLY A 431 -14.03 14.84 20.52
C GLY A 431 -12.63 14.36 20.15
N GLN A 432 -12.17 14.58 18.91
CA GLN A 432 -10.89 14.08 18.39
C GLN A 432 -9.65 14.60 19.15
N ALA A 433 -9.77 15.73 19.87
CA ALA A 433 -8.72 16.23 20.75
C ALA A 433 -8.76 15.62 22.18
N GLY A 434 -9.65 14.68 22.46
CA GLY A 434 -9.68 13.94 23.73
C GLY A 434 -10.06 14.78 24.95
N SER A 435 -10.82 15.87 24.77
CA SER A 435 -11.25 16.74 25.86
C SER A 435 -12.63 16.34 26.39
N PRO A 436 -12.81 16.07 27.68
CA PRO A 436 -14.12 15.71 28.24
C PRO A 436 -15.08 16.91 28.29
N GLY A 437 -16.34 16.71 27.86
CA GLY A 437 -17.48 17.59 28.12
C GLY A 437 -18.12 18.25 26.90
N SER A 438 -19.46 18.24 26.87
CA SER A 438 -20.30 18.98 25.93
C SER A 438 -20.29 20.47 26.28
N GLY A 439 -19.46 21.27 25.69
CA GLY A 439 -19.31 22.71 25.98
C GLY A 439 -17.89 23.20 25.84
N THR A 440 -16.97 22.33 25.55
CA THR A 440 -15.56 22.64 25.26
C THR A 440 -15.43 23.47 23.98
N PRO A 441 -14.42 24.34 23.89
CA PRO A 441 -14.18 25.11 22.68
C PRO A 441 -14.00 24.13 21.50
N LYS A 442 -14.63 24.45 20.35
CA LYS A 442 -14.56 23.61 19.13
C LYS A 442 -13.13 23.46 18.59
N LYS A 443 -12.15 24.14 19.17
CA LYS A 443 -10.73 24.08 18.83
C LYS A 443 -9.83 24.37 20.04
N HIS A 444 -8.66 23.72 20.06
CA HIS A 444 -7.57 24.02 21.00
C HIS A 444 -6.38 24.58 20.22
N ILE A 445 -5.91 25.75 20.59
CA ILE A 445 -4.78 26.42 19.92
C ILE A 445 -3.41 26.03 20.52
N GLU A 446 -3.44 25.25 21.61
CA GLU A 446 -2.29 24.74 22.35
C GLU A 446 -2.47 23.28 22.69
N PRO A 447 -1.38 22.51 22.92
CA PRO A 447 -1.46 21.12 23.35
C PRO A 447 -2.29 20.93 24.62
N ARG A 448 -3.19 19.93 24.62
CA ARG A 448 -4.00 19.52 25.77
C ARG A 448 -3.78 18.05 26.06
N LEU A 449 -3.58 17.72 27.32
CA LEU A 449 -3.45 16.33 27.77
C LEU A 449 -4.74 15.56 27.51
N VAL A 450 -4.63 14.39 26.87
CA VAL A 450 -5.74 13.46 26.69
C VAL A 450 -5.91 12.64 27.97
N GLY A 451 -7.06 12.78 28.64
CA GLY A 451 -7.39 12.06 29.86
C GLY A 451 -7.84 10.62 29.58
N GLY A 452 -7.71 9.72 30.58
CA GLY A 452 -8.27 8.37 30.54
C GLY A 452 -7.47 7.34 29.77
N LEU A 453 -6.25 7.67 29.31
CA LEU A 453 -5.32 6.69 28.71
C LEU A 453 -4.48 6.03 29.83
N PRO A 454 -4.39 4.69 29.88
CA PRO A 454 -3.58 3.99 30.87
C PRO A 454 -2.11 3.87 30.43
N GLY A 455 -1.20 3.78 31.41
CA GLY A 455 0.19 3.44 31.15
C GLY A 455 0.97 4.48 30.35
N VAL A 456 1.88 4.01 29.48
CA VAL A 456 2.80 4.84 28.68
C VAL A 456 2.42 4.75 27.21
N ALA A 457 2.31 5.89 26.55
CA ALA A 457 2.05 5.97 25.10
C ALA A 457 3.29 5.59 24.29
N LEU A 458 3.12 4.72 23.30
CA LEU A 458 4.18 4.23 22.41
C LEU A 458 4.06 4.81 20.99
N GLN A 459 2.84 5.01 20.49
CA GLN A 459 2.54 5.55 19.17
C GLN A 459 1.22 6.32 19.21
N VAL A 460 1.12 7.41 18.47
CA VAL A 460 -0.12 8.16 18.28
C VAL A 460 -0.36 8.38 16.79
N GLU A 461 -1.59 8.15 16.36
CA GLU A 461 -2.02 8.32 14.97
C GLU A 461 -3.33 9.10 14.90
N VAL A 462 -3.45 9.90 13.88
CA VAL A 462 -4.56 10.85 13.69
C VAL A 462 -5.22 10.63 12.34
N GLY A 463 -6.55 10.49 12.33
CA GLY A 463 -7.37 10.55 11.12
C GLY A 463 -8.08 11.91 11.01
N ILE A 464 -9.04 12.03 10.07
CA ILE A 464 -9.72 13.32 9.82
C ILE A 464 -10.37 13.87 11.09
N ALA A 465 -11.11 13.04 11.82
CA ALA A 465 -11.88 13.46 12.98
C ALA A 465 -11.79 12.46 14.15
N HIS A 466 -10.79 11.60 14.16
CA HIS A 466 -10.52 10.65 15.24
C HIS A 466 -9.03 10.53 15.48
N SER A 467 -8.67 10.06 16.65
CA SER A 467 -7.30 9.78 17.05
C SER A 467 -7.19 8.40 17.66
N CYS A 468 -6.06 7.75 17.50
CA CYS A 468 -5.76 6.46 18.12
C CYS A 468 -4.37 6.50 18.78
N ALA A 469 -4.21 5.79 19.88
CA ALA A 469 -2.93 5.62 20.56
C ALA A 469 -2.68 4.16 20.89
N LEU A 470 -1.45 3.72 20.68
CA LEU A 470 -0.92 2.46 21.18
C LEU A 470 -0.32 2.71 22.55
N MET A 471 -0.89 2.10 23.57
CA MET A 471 -0.51 2.24 24.97
C MET A 471 0.21 0.98 25.46
N ASN A 472 1.23 1.16 26.31
CA ASN A 472 1.79 0.09 27.12
C ASN A 472 1.24 0.19 28.54
N ASP A 473 0.27 -0.67 28.84
CA ASP A 473 -0.38 -0.77 30.12
C ASP A 473 0.14 -2.00 30.86
N ALA A 474 1.02 -1.79 31.84
CA ALA A 474 1.66 -2.84 32.62
C ALA A 474 2.25 -4.00 31.77
N GLY A 475 2.91 -3.67 30.67
CA GLY A 475 3.52 -4.64 29.73
C GLY A 475 2.58 -5.15 28.64
N THR A 476 1.28 -4.83 28.71
CA THR A 476 0.31 -5.20 27.68
C THR A 476 0.10 -4.03 26.72
N LYS A 477 0.27 -4.28 25.42
CA LYS A 477 0.04 -3.28 24.37
C LYS A 477 -1.43 -3.28 23.97
N LYS A 478 -2.11 -2.15 24.16
CA LYS A 478 -3.53 -1.94 23.84
C LYS A 478 -3.71 -0.70 22.96
N VAL A 479 -4.67 -0.72 22.06
CA VAL A 479 -5.05 0.43 21.24
C VAL A 479 -6.30 1.07 21.82
N TYR A 480 -6.29 2.40 21.92
CA TYR A 480 -7.41 3.23 22.31
C TYR A 480 -7.67 4.25 21.20
N CYS A 481 -8.93 4.44 20.81
CA CYS A 481 -9.32 5.45 19.83
C CYS A 481 -10.42 6.36 20.41
N TRP A 482 -10.48 7.62 19.96
CA TRP A 482 -11.48 8.61 20.35
C TRP A 482 -11.79 9.57 19.21
N GLY A 483 -12.88 10.32 19.31
CA GLY A 483 -13.39 11.20 18.27
C GLY A 483 -14.62 10.64 17.57
N ASP A 484 -14.73 10.88 16.26
CA ASP A 484 -15.85 10.44 15.42
C ASP A 484 -15.88 8.90 15.27
N ASN A 485 -17.09 8.32 15.35
CA ASN A 485 -17.33 6.88 15.18
C ASN A 485 -18.49 6.54 14.23
N ARG A 486 -19.02 7.51 13.51
CA ARG A 486 -20.19 7.29 12.64
C ARG A 486 -19.93 6.26 11.52
N LEU A 487 -18.67 6.00 11.21
CA LEU A 487 -18.22 5.03 10.20
C LEU A 487 -17.43 3.87 10.82
N GLY A 488 -17.43 3.73 12.17
CA GLY A 488 -16.73 2.66 12.87
C GLY A 488 -15.24 2.93 13.13
N GLN A 489 -14.75 4.16 12.94
CA GLN A 489 -13.33 4.48 13.02
C GLN A 489 -12.70 4.34 14.40
N LEU A 490 -13.49 4.16 15.46
CA LEU A 490 -12.98 3.82 16.80
C LEU A 490 -12.65 2.33 16.97
N GLY A 491 -13.18 1.45 16.12
CA GLY A 491 -12.94 0.01 16.19
C GLY A 491 -13.42 -0.67 17.50
N ALA A 492 -14.26 0.01 18.29
CA ALA A 492 -14.68 -0.42 19.62
C ALA A 492 -15.90 -1.35 19.61
N ASN A 493 -16.36 -1.79 18.45
CA ASN A 493 -17.59 -2.56 18.25
C ASN A 493 -18.85 -1.87 18.84
N ARG A 494 -18.90 -0.54 18.73
CA ARG A 494 -19.96 0.32 19.31
C ARG A 494 -20.65 1.11 18.21
N THR A 495 -21.80 0.63 17.74
CA THR A 495 -22.66 1.32 16.75
C THR A 495 -23.58 2.37 17.38
N ASP A 496 -23.72 2.33 18.69
CA ASP A 496 -24.54 3.26 19.50
C ASP A 496 -23.82 4.59 19.80
N ILE A 497 -22.52 4.69 19.56
CA ILE A 497 -21.72 5.89 19.79
C ILE A 497 -21.40 6.57 18.46
N GLN A 498 -21.86 7.81 18.28
CA GLN A 498 -21.48 8.63 17.12
C GLN A 498 -20.13 9.35 17.33
N TYR A 499 -19.85 9.79 18.54
CA TYR A 499 -18.65 10.52 18.95
C TYR A 499 -18.20 10.08 20.34
N SER A 500 -16.90 9.98 20.57
CA SER A 500 -16.35 9.79 21.92
C SER A 500 -15.34 10.87 22.24
N PHE A 501 -15.57 11.61 23.31
CA PHE A 501 -14.67 12.61 23.85
C PHE A 501 -13.59 12.00 24.75
N THR A 502 -13.71 10.73 25.07
CA THR A 502 -12.77 9.96 25.88
C THR A 502 -12.28 8.74 25.11
N PRO A 503 -11.03 8.31 25.32
CA PRO A 503 -10.48 7.11 24.68
C PRO A 503 -11.33 5.86 24.93
N GLN A 504 -11.65 5.15 23.87
CA GLN A 504 -12.35 3.86 23.88
C GLN A 504 -11.36 2.76 23.49
N PRO A 505 -11.34 1.62 24.20
CA PRO A 505 -10.51 0.50 23.81
C PRO A 505 -10.99 -0.07 22.47
N VAL A 506 -10.05 -0.36 21.57
CA VAL A 506 -10.34 -1.09 20.33
C VAL A 506 -10.73 -2.52 20.68
N ASN A 507 -11.73 -3.06 19.99
CA ASN A 507 -12.27 -4.39 20.26
C ASN A 507 -11.21 -5.50 20.10
N VAL A 508 -11.18 -6.42 21.08
CA VAL A 508 -10.27 -7.57 21.12
C VAL A 508 -11.09 -8.85 21.27
N GLY A 509 -10.69 -9.93 20.62
CA GLY A 509 -11.35 -11.23 20.70
C GLY A 509 -11.86 -11.73 19.35
N PRO A 510 -12.86 -12.63 19.31
CA PRO A 510 -13.27 -13.35 18.10
C PRO A 510 -13.64 -12.47 16.90
N ASN A 511 -14.17 -11.26 17.18
CA ASN A 511 -14.59 -10.28 16.16
C ASN A 511 -13.79 -8.98 16.27
N GLY A 512 -12.48 -9.06 16.56
CA GLY A 512 -11.62 -7.92 16.75
C GLY A 512 -10.14 -8.27 16.62
N LEU A 513 -9.27 -7.50 17.29
CA LEU A 513 -7.85 -7.84 17.36
C LEU A 513 -7.65 -9.17 18.10
N PRO A 514 -6.74 -10.06 17.64
CA PRO A 514 -6.44 -11.31 18.33
C PRO A 514 -5.92 -11.06 19.75
N ALA A 515 -6.55 -11.70 20.76
CA ALA A 515 -6.19 -11.51 22.16
C ALA A 515 -4.81 -12.11 22.52
N SER A 516 -4.35 -13.13 21.76
CA SER A 516 -3.05 -13.77 21.92
C SER A 516 -1.89 -12.99 21.36
N GLU A 517 -2.17 -11.99 20.51
CA GLU A 517 -1.17 -11.27 19.75
C GLU A 517 -0.99 -9.84 20.26
N ARG A 518 0.21 -9.29 20.07
CA ARG A 518 0.53 -7.91 20.45
C ARG A 518 0.49 -7.00 19.23
N VAL A 519 0.00 -5.78 19.40
CA VAL A 519 0.08 -4.74 18.38
C VAL A 519 1.55 -4.30 18.21
N VAL A 520 2.03 -4.34 16.97
CA VAL A 520 3.39 -3.94 16.59
C VAL A 520 3.41 -2.55 15.99
N SER A 521 2.42 -2.24 15.14
CA SER A 521 2.29 -0.95 14.45
C SER A 521 0.83 -0.55 14.38
N LEU A 522 0.58 0.75 14.50
CA LEU A 522 -0.73 1.36 14.37
C LEU A 522 -0.68 2.36 13.22
N SER A 523 -1.74 2.52 12.47
CA SER A 523 -1.94 3.65 11.57
C SER A 523 -3.39 4.12 11.62
N ALA A 524 -3.59 5.42 11.48
CA ALA A 524 -4.89 6.02 11.26
C ALA A 524 -4.81 6.96 10.06
N GLY A 525 -5.89 7.12 9.34
CA GLY A 525 -5.98 8.08 8.24
C GLY A 525 -7.41 8.17 7.74
N ALA A 526 -7.81 9.34 7.28
CA ALA A 526 -9.19 9.65 6.96
C ALA A 526 -10.16 9.19 8.08
N ASN A 527 -11.00 8.20 7.79
CA ASN A 527 -12.02 7.70 8.71
C ASN A 527 -11.80 6.20 9.04
N ARG A 528 -10.55 5.76 9.19
CA ARG A 528 -10.23 4.37 9.54
C ARG A 528 -8.97 4.27 10.37
N GLY A 529 -8.83 3.12 11.04
CA GLY A 529 -7.62 2.69 11.70
C GLY A 529 -7.17 1.33 11.20
N CYS A 530 -5.87 1.07 11.26
CA CYS A 530 -5.29 -0.25 10.97
C CYS A 530 -4.20 -0.57 11.99
N ALA A 531 -4.04 -1.86 12.31
CA ALA A 531 -2.99 -2.36 13.19
C ALA A 531 -2.31 -3.57 12.57
N ILE A 532 -0.98 -3.67 12.76
CA ILE A 532 -0.23 -4.90 12.50
C ILE A 532 0.01 -5.58 13.83
N MET A 533 -0.27 -6.88 13.87
CA MET A 533 -0.09 -7.73 15.04
C MET A 533 1.28 -8.43 15.03
N SER A 534 1.69 -9.01 16.15
CA SER A 534 2.96 -9.74 16.28
C SER A 534 3.06 -11.00 15.40
N ASP A 535 1.92 -11.55 14.99
CA ASP A 535 1.82 -12.60 13.97
C ASP A 535 1.88 -12.05 12.53
N LYS A 536 2.17 -10.74 12.40
CA LYS A 536 2.37 -10.01 11.14
C LYS A 536 1.10 -9.86 10.28
N ARG A 537 -0.07 -10.15 10.82
CA ARG A 537 -1.35 -9.88 10.17
C ARG A 537 -1.76 -8.42 10.34
N SER A 538 -2.44 -7.88 9.33
CA SER A 538 -3.03 -6.55 9.36
C SER A 538 -4.52 -6.63 9.63
N TYR A 539 -5.00 -5.76 10.50
CA TYR A 539 -6.42 -5.60 10.83
C TYR A 539 -6.79 -4.14 10.63
N CYS A 540 -7.85 -3.88 9.86
CA CYS A 540 -8.36 -2.54 9.63
C CYS A 540 -9.82 -2.41 10.08
N TRP A 541 -10.23 -1.19 10.42
CA TRP A 541 -11.59 -0.85 10.83
C TRP A 541 -11.95 0.57 10.39
N GLY A 542 -13.24 0.90 10.32
CA GLY A 542 -13.76 2.19 9.87
C GLY A 542 -14.35 2.11 8.47
N LEU A 543 -14.19 3.21 7.72
CA LEU A 543 -14.72 3.40 6.36
C LEU A 543 -14.21 2.36 5.36
N ASN A 544 -15.13 1.79 4.55
CA ASN A 544 -14.82 0.79 3.51
C ASN A 544 -15.50 1.06 2.15
N ASP A 545 -15.91 2.29 1.86
CA ASP A 545 -16.62 2.65 0.62
C ASP A 545 -15.87 2.21 -0.65
N ASN A 546 -14.55 2.25 -0.62
CA ASN A 546 -13.67 1.92 -1.75
C ASN A 546 -12.85 0.63 -1.52
N GLY A 547 -13.23 -0.21 -0.56
CA GLY A 547 -12.48 -1.43 -0.25
C GLY A 547 -11.18 -1.20 0.53
N GLN A 548 -11.02 -0.05 1.18
CA GLN A 548 -9.78 0.31 1.89
C GLN A 548 -9.53 -0.49 3.18
N ILE A 549 -10.47 -1.32 3.63
CA ILE A 549 -10.24 -2.34 4.69
C ILE A 549 -9.43 -3.51 4.13
N GLY A 550 -9.60 -3.86 2.85
CA GLY A 550 -8.85 -4.94 2.21
C GLY A 550 -9.40 -6.34 2.51
N ASP A 551 -10.66 -6.44 2.94
CA ASP A 551 -11.33 -7.70 3.31
C ASP A 551 -12.14 -8.32 2.16
N GLY A 552 -11.93 -7.87 0.92
CA GLY A 552 -12.65 -8.33 -0.27
C GLY A 552 -14.02 -7.68 -0.44
N THR A 553 -14.42 -6.77 0.47
CA THR A 553 -15.69 -6.04 0.38
C THR A 553 -15.46 -4.55 0.10
N SER A 554 -16.49 -3.87 -0.38
CA SER A 554 -16.53 -2.42 -0.56
C SER A 554 -17.98 -1.92 -0.50
N GLY A 555 -18.17 -0.61 -0.29
CA GLY A 555 -19.49 0.00 -0.12
C GLY A 555 -19.74 0.46 1.31
N SER A 556 -20.56 1.49 1.47
CA SER A 556 -20.84 2.13 2.78
C SER A 556 -21.48 1.17 3.79
N GLU A 557 -22.22 0.16 3.32
CA GLU A 557 -22.80 -0.92 4.14
C GLU A 557 -21.73 -1.86 4.72
N ASN A 558 -20.52 -1.84 4.16
CA ASN A 558 -19.38 -2.66 4.58
C ASN A 558 -18.39 -1.93 5.50
N ASN A 559 -18.78 -0.82 6.11
CA ASN A 559 -18.00 -0.16 7.15
C ASN A 559 -17.79 -1.09 8.35
N ARG A 560 -16.59 -1.10 8.94
CA ARG A 560 -16.22 -2.02 10.02
C ARG A 560 -16.14 -1.30 11.36
N PHE A 561 -17.06 -1.59 12.26
CA PHE A 561 -17.05 -1.07 13.64
C PHE A 561 -16.10 -1.85 14.57
N SER A 562 -15.53 -2.94 14.08
CA SER A 562 -14.56 -3.79 14.76
C SER A 562 -13.40 -4.09 13.81
N PRO A 563 -12.17 -4.29 14.32
CA PRO A 563 -11.05 -4.70 13.50
C PRO A 563 -11.34 -5.96 12.69
N THR A 564 -11.11 -5.88 11.38
CA THR A 564 -11.30 -6.95 10.42
C THR A 564 -9.97 -7.24 9.74
N GLU A 565 -9.60 -8.51 9.61
CA GLU A 565 -8.35 -8.91 8.94
C GLU A 565 -8.38 -8.50 7.47
N SER A 566 -7.36 -7.76 7.02
CA SER A 566 -7.16 -7.51 5.61
C SER A 566 -6.68 -8.80 4.93
N LEU A 567 -7.27 -9.13 3.77
CA LEU A 567 -6.96 -10.36 3.04
C LEU A 567 -5.62 -10.21 2.30
N PHE A 568 -4.52 -10.15 3.05
CA PHE A 568 -3.23 -10.42 2.45
C PHE A 568 -3.19 -11.91 2.12
N LEU A 569 -3.35 -12.17 0.88
CA LEU A 569 -3.10 -13.41 0.14
C LEU A 569 -2.76 -14.63 0.99
N ARG A 570 -3.77 -15.21 1.58
CA ARG A 570 -3.76 -16.65 1.83
C ARG A 570 -4.20 -17.31 0.53
N PRO A 571 -3.51 -18.37 0.06
CA PRO A 571 -4.10 -19.23 -0.94
C PRO A 571 -5.48 -19.61 -0.42
N VAL A 572 -6.50 -19.49 -1.26
CA VAL A 572 -7.90 -19.76 -0.93
C VAL A 572 -7.98 -21.08 -0.20
N GLN A 573 -8.27 -21.05 1.10
CA GLN A 573 -8.75 -22.23 1.77
C GLN A 573 -10.16 -22.45 1.22
N ASN A 574 -10.31 -23.47 0.35
CA ASN A 574 -11.62 -24.01 0.05
C ASN A 574 -12.30 -24.35 1.39
N ARG A 575 -13.12 -23.46 1.92
CA ARG A 575 -14.10 -23.80 2.93
C ARG A 575 -15.15 -24.63 2.19
N TYR A 576 -14.97 -25.93 2.17
CA TYR A 576 -16.09 -26.84 1.97
C TYR A 576 -17.03 -26.60 3.15
N ILE A 577 -18.09 -25.83 2.92
CA ILE A 577 -19.27 -25.85 3.78
C ILE A 577 -19.99 -27.13 3.39
N TYR A 578 -19.95 -28.11 4.28
CA TYR A 578 -20.84 -29.28 4.24
C TYR A 578 -22.25 -28.83 4.59
#